data_52db290088d16b9f4250a2d8171d5661
#
_entry.id   52db290088d16b9f4250a2d8171d5661
#
_cell.length_a   1.000
_cell.length_b   1.000
_cell.length_c   1.000
_cell.angle_alpha   90.00
_cell.angle_beta   90.00
_cell.angle_gamma   90.00
#
_symmetry.space_group_name_H-M   'P 1'
#
loop_
_entity.id
_entity.type
_entity.pdbx_description
1 polymer ?
#
loop_
_entity_poly.entity_id
_entity_poly.type
_entity_poly.pdbx_seq_one_letter_code
_entity_poly.pdbx_strand_id
1 'polypeptide(L)'
;MAKKYVYFYGGGKKMTDGDRSMRELLGGKGANLAEMSNAGVPVPPGFTVSTEACGIYEKQGAYPKEMMQQVKKELTKLEKLEGKKLGAAKNPLLVSVRSGAAQSMPGMMDTVLNLGMNDKSIQGFIDVTGNARAGWDCYRRFIDMFGDVVMGPTSTLEHHHFEEALTSIKKKYKAKQDTDLTAEQLEELVGDYKKIYKKHVKDDFPQDPMKQLEYSINAVFDSWQTERAVKYRILNKITGLIGTAVNVQTMVFGNMGDDCATGVAFTRDGSTGEAKPMG
;
A
#
# COMPACT_ATOMS: atom_id res chain seq x y z
N MET A 1 2.95 31.06 4.62
CA MET A 1 2.17 29.93 4.09
C MET A 1 2.54 28.67 4.86
N ALA A 2 1.57 27.80 5.16
CA ALA A 2 1.87 26.52 5.81
C ALA A 2 2.76 25.67 4.90
N LYS A 3 3.71 24.94 5.48
CA LYS A 3 4.61 24.07 4.72
C LYS A 3 3.83 22.92 4.10
N LYS A 4 4.15 22.56 2.86
CA LYS A 4 3.51 21.46 2.12
C LYS A 4 4.27 20.16 2.37
N TYR A 5 3.56 19.12 2.81
CA TYR A 5 4.10 17.78 3.07
C TYR A 5 3.46 16.70 2.19
N VAL A 6 2.31 17.00 1.58
CA VAL A 6 1.56 16.02 0.78
C VAL A 6 1.34 16.55 -0.63
N TYR A 7 1.68 15.73 -1.63
CA TYR A 7 1.73 16.08 -3.04
C TYR A 7 0.87 15.12 -3.85
N PHE A 8 -0.12 15.66 -4.55
CA PHE A 8 -1.05 14.87 -5.36
C PHE A 8 -0.45 14.52 -6.73
N TYR A 9 -0.79 13.35 -7.26
CA TYR A 9 -0.47 12.94 -8.63
C TYR A 9 -1.64 12.18 -9.25
N GLY A 10 -1.69 12.13 -10.59
CA GLY A 10 -2.82 11.60 -11.36
C GLY A 10 -3.85 12.66 -11.70
N GLY A 11 -4.84 12.30 -12.52
CA GLY A 11 -5.82 13.27 -13.03
C GLY A 11 -5.26 14.30 -14.04
N GLY A 12 -4.06 14.03 -14.57
CA GLY A 12 -3.39 14.87 -15.55
C GLY A 12 -2.58 16.03 -14.94
N LYS A 13 -1.89 16.77 -15.81
CA LYS A 13 -0.91 17.81 -15.44
C LYS A 13 -1.49 18.92 -14.52
N LYS A 14 -2.72 19.33 -14.73
CA LYS A 14 -3.35 20.40 -13.93
C LYS A 14 -3.62 20.01 -12.48
N MET A 15 -3.68 18.72 -12.19
CA MET A 15 -3.97 18.20 -10.85
C MET A 15 -2.72 17.69 -10.13
N THR A 16 -1.63 17.48 -10.86
CA THR A 16 -0.39 16.88 -10.34
C THR A 16 0.52 17.92 -9.70
N ASP A 17 0.99 17.62 -8.51
CA ASP A 17 1.96 18.41 -7.77
C ASP A 17 3.37 17.82 -7.96
N GLY A 18 4.29 18.63 -8.44
CA GLY A 18 5.70 18.22 -8.61
C GLY A 18 5.98 17.47 -9.91
N ASP A 19 7.21 17.01 -10.03
CA ASP A 19 7.78 16.36 -11.19
C ASP A 19 9.01 15.52 -10.83
N ARG A 20 9.71 15.00 -11.83
CA ARG A 20 10.91 14.18 -11.69
C ARG A 20 12.07 14.88 -10.94
N SER A 21 12.17 16.22 -11.00
CA SER A 21 13.23 16.96 -10.32
C SER A 21 13.12 16.91 -8.80
N MET A 22 11.92 16.65 -8.26
CA MET A 22 11.64 16.62 -6.83
C MET A 22 11.92 15.24 -6.19
N ARG A 23 12.86 14.47 -6.75
CA ARG A 23 13.16 13.10 -6.33
C ARG A 23 13.60 13.00 -4.86
N GLU A 24 14.32 13.96 -4.34
CA GLU A 24 14.74 13.98 -2.94
C GLU A 24 13.56 14.16 -1.99
N LEU A 25 12.56 14.94 -2.40
CA LEU A 25 11.38 15.27 -1.61
C LEU A 25 10.26 14.23 -1.74
N LEU A 26 10.00 13.75 -2.96
CA LEU A 26 8.91 12.81 -3.27
C LEU A 26 9.36 11.34 -3.30
N GLY A 27 10.66 11.12 -3.14
CA GLY A 27 11.24 9.80 -3.39
C GLY A 27 11.23 9.42 -4.87
N GLY A 28 11.91 8.34 -5.22
CA GLY A 28 11.98 7.90 -6.62
C GLY A 28 10.62 7.51 -7.20
N LYS A 29 9.78 6.83 -6.41
CA LYS A 29 8.43 6.42 -6.85
C LYS A 29 7.51 7.63 -7.03
N GLY A 30 7.41 8.51 -6.03
CA GLY A 30 6.52 9.67 -6.07
C GLY A 30 6.87 10.64 -7.20
N ALA A 31 8.16 10.97 -7.38
CA ALA A 31 8.63 11.82 -8.46
C ALA A 31 8.33 11.24 -9.86
N ASN A 32 8.53 9.92 -10.04
CA ASN A 32 8.21 9.27 -11.31
C ASN A 32 6.71 9.18 -11.58
N LEU A 33 5.87 8.94 -10.55
CA LEU A 33 4.41 8.95 -10.67
C LEU A 33 3.91 10.34 -11.07
N ALA A 34 4.48 11.41 -10.49
CA ALA A 34 4.17 12.79 -10.87
C ALA A 34 4.60 13.08 -12.32
N GLU A 35 5.80 12.69 -12.71
CA GLU A 35 6.31 12.86 -14.09
C GLU A 35 5.43 12.14 -15.12
N MET A 36 5.12 10.86 -14.89
CA MET A 36 4.23 10.10 -15.79
C MET A 36 2.85 10.74 -15.89
N SER A 37 2.31 11.25 -14.78
CA SER A 37 1.02 11.96 -14.78
C SER A 37 1.10 13.26 -15.59
N ASN A 38 2.19 14.00 -15.48
CA ASN A 38 2.44 15.21 -16.28
C ASN A 38 2.60 14.91 -17.77
N ALA A 39 3.16 13.76 -18.10
CA ALA A 39 3.33 13.30 -19.49
C ALA A 39 2.02 12.72 -20.08
N GLY A 40 0.94 12.65 -19.32
CA GLY A 40 -0.36 12.15 -19.79
C GLY A 40 -0.49 10.62 -19.75
N VAL A 41 0.43 9.90 -19.11
CA VAL A 41 0.28 8.45 -18.87
C VAL A 41 -0.88 8.25 -17.90
N PRO A 42 -1.76 7.24 -18.10
CA PRO A 42 -2.90 6.96 -17.22
C PRO A 42 -2.45 6.33 -15.90
N VAL A 43 -1.77 7.11 -15.07
CA VAL A 43 -1.31 6.71 -13.74
C VAL A 43 -2.52 6.64 -12.80
N PRO A 44 -2.76 5.53 -12.10
CA PRO A 44 -3.74 5.50 -11.02
C PRO A 44 -3.47 6.62 -10.02
N PRO A 45 -4.44 7.50 -9.73
CA PRO A 45 -4.20 8.70 -8.94
C PRO A 45 -3.89 8.38 -7.48
N GLY A 46 -3.26 9.34 -6.82
CA GLY A 46 -2.87 9.21 -5.44
C GLY A 46 -2.13 10.44 -4.92
N PHE A 47 -1.45 10.28 -3.82
CA PHE A 47 -0.61 11.34 -3.25
C PHE A 47 0.64 10.76 -2.58
N THR A 48 1.66 11.59 -2.49
CA THR A 48 2.93 11.28 -1.84
C THR A 48 3.08 12.13 -0.58
N VAL A 49 3.29 11.50 0.57
CA VAL A 49 3.79 12.16 1.77
C VAL A 49 5.31 12.24 1.67
N SER A 50 5.87 13.44 1.86
CA SER A 50 7.26 13.75 1.55
C SER A 50 8.27 13.09 2.50
N THR A 51 9.50 12.94 2.03
CA THR A 51 10.66 12.50 2.82
C THR A 51 10.94 13.45 4.01
N GLU A 52 10.63 14.74 3.85
CA GLU A 52 10.78 15.72 4.94
C GLU A 52 9.85 15.41 6.12
N ALA A 53 8.61 14.96 5.85
CA ALA A 53 7.69 14.55 6.90
C ALA A 53 8.25 13.35 7.69
N CYS A 54 8.84 12.37 6.99
CA CYS A 54 9.56 11.26 7.61
C CYS A 54 10.74 11.75 8.47
N GLY A 55 11.58 12.63 7.93
CA GLY A 55 12.73 13.16 8.67
C GLY A 55 12.36 13.95 9.92
N ILE A 56 11.18 14.59 9.95
CA ILE A 56 10.64 15.25 11.16
C ILE A 56 10.14 14.19 12.14
N TYR A 57 9.37 13.20 11.64
CA TYR A 57 8.87 12.08 12.43
C TYR A 57 10.00 11.33 13.14
N GLU A 58 11.08 11.00 12.43
CA GLU A 58 12.27 10.34 12.97
C GLU A 58 12.94 11.14 14.12
N LYS A 59 12.98 12.46 13.98
CA LYS A 59 13.64 13.33 14.96
C LYS A 59 12.80 13.63 16.19
N GLN A 60 11.47 13.71 16.03
CA GLN A 60 10.55 14.21 17.03
C GLN A 60 9.64 13.13 17.63
N GLY A 61 9.61 11.90 17.06
CA GLY A 61 8.66 10.86 17.43
C GLY A 61 7.21 11.20 17.05
N ALA A 62 7.01 12.26 16.26
CA ALA A 62 5.70 12.70 15.80
C ALA A 62 5.84 13.42 14.45
N TYR A 63 4.85 13.27 13.59
CA TYR A 63 4.83 13.99 12.31
C TYR A 63 4.37 15.44 12.47
N PRO A 64 4.64 16.31 11.47
CA PRO A 64 4.20 17.70 11.50
C PRO A 64 2.69 17.82 11.70
N LYS A 65 2.24 18.77 12.55
CA LYS A 65 0.82 18.93 12.90
C LYS A 65 -0.12 19.04 11.69
N GLU A 66 0.35 19.69 10.62
CA GLU A 66 -0.43 19.92 9.41
C GLU A 66 -0.45 18.71 8.46
N MET A 67 0.44 17.72 8.64
CA MET A 67 0.60 16.60 7.70
C MET A 67 -0.70 15.81 7.54
N MET A 68 -1.31 15.37 8.64
CA MET A 68 -2.55 14.58 8.58
C MET A 68 -3.75 15.37 8.07
N GLN A 69 -3.77 16.71 8.26
CA GLN A 69 -4.78 17.57 7.63
C GLN A 69 -4.60 17.61 6.12
N GLN A 70 -3.35 17.67 5.63
CA GLN A 70 -3.05 17.62 4.21
C GLN A 70 -3.35 16.22 3.64
N VAL A 71 -3.05 15.13 4.35
CA VAL A 71 -3.44 13.76 3.96
C VAL A 71 -4.96 13.67 3.76
N LYS A 72 -5.75 14.15 4.72
CA LYS A 72 -7.23 14.17 4.61
C LYS A 72 -7.72 15.00 3.43
N LYS A 73 -7.09 16.14 3.18
CA LYS A 73 -7.42 17.00 2.03
C LYS A 73 -7.14 16.32 0.70
N GLU A 74 -5.95 15.73 0.53
CA GLU A 74 -5.59 15.06 -0.71
C GLU A 74 -6.34 13.74 -0.89
N LEU A 75 -6.70 13.04 0.19
CA LEU A 75 -7.61 11.89 0.14
C LEU A 75 -9.00 12.31 -0.35
N THR A 76 -9.56 13.41 0.16
CA THR A 76 -10.86 13.94 -0.31
C THR A 76 -10.81 14.31 -1.80
N LYS A 77 -9.68 14.86 -2.28
CA LYS A 77 -9.46 15.14 -3.70
C LYS A 77 -9.42 13.84 -4.52
N LEU A 78 -8.73 12.81 -4.01
CA LEU A 78 -8.67 11.49 -4.62
C LEU A 78 -10.04 10.84 -4.71
N GLU A 79 -10.81 10.83 -3.61
CA GLU A 79 -12.17 10.29 -3.54
C GLU A 79 -13.11 10.96 -4.56
N LYS A 80 -13.00 12.29 -4.68
CA LYS A 80 -13.80 13.06 -5.65
C LYS A 80 -13.43 12.72 -7.09
N LEU A 81 -12.13 12.54 -7.38
CA LEU A 81 -11.65 12.18 -8.72
C LEU A 81 -12.11 10.78 -9.12
N GLU A 82 -12.02 9.82 -8.19
CA GLU A 82 -12.42 8.42 -8.41
C GLU A 82 -13.95 8.19 -8.32
N GLY A 83 -14.71 9.15 -7.80
CA GLY A 83 -16.13 8.96 -7.51
C GLY A 83 -16.40 7.87 -6.44
N LYS A 84 -15.44 7.60 -5.59
CA LYS A 84 -15.45 6.55 -4.56
C LYS A 84 -15.03 7.13 -3.21
N LYS A 85 -15.32 6.40 -2.11
CA LYS A 85 -14.83 6.76 -0.78
C LYS A 85 -14.01 5.62 -0.17
N LEU A 86 -12.96 5.98 0.54
CA LEU A 86 -12.08 5.02 1.21
C LEU A 86 -12.89 4.15 2.18
N GLY A 87 -12.86 2.83 1.96
CA GLY A 87 -13.54 1.86 2.80
C GLY A 87 -15.07 1.97 2.86
N ALA A 88 -15.71 2.63 1.87
CA ALA A 88 -17.16 2.75 1.81
C ALA A 88 -17.84 1.38 1.64
N ALA A 89 -19.07 1.26 2.13
CA ALA A 89 -19.87 0.04 2.02
C ALA A 89 -20.34 -0.24 0.57
N LYS A 90 -20.34 0.76 -0.30
CA LYS A 90 -20.68 0.61 -1.73
C LYS A 90 -19.54 1.16 -2.58
N ASN A 91 -19.12 0.41 -3.59
CA ASN A 91 -18.03 0.75 -4.51
C ASN A 91 -16.83 1.40 -3.79
N PRO A 92 -16.16 0.69 -2.87
CA PRO A 92 -15.13 1.28 -2.02
C PRO A 92 -13.91 1.72 -2.83
N LEU A 93 -13.32 2.85 -2.45
CA LEU A 93 -11.94 3.14 -2.80
C LEU A 93 -11.03 2.26 -1.95
N LEU A 94 -10.12 1.55 -2.58
CA LEU A 94 -9.03 0.85 -1.94
C LEU A 94 -7.71 1.46 -2.41
N VAL A 95 -6.74 1.55 -1.52
CA VAL A 95 -5.43 2.13 -1.83
C VAL A 95 -4.29 1.21 -1.41
N SER A 96 -3.14 1.38 -2.04
CA SER A 96 -1.86 0.86 -1.57
C SER A 96 -1.11 1.95 -0.83
N VAL A 97 -0.36 1.58 0.20
CA VAL A 97 0.57 2.45 0.93
C VAL A 97 1.96 1.85 0.79
N ARG A 98 2.85 2.60 0.13
CA ARG A 98 4.17 2.09 -0.28
C ARG A 98 5.27 3.08 0.04
N SER A 99 6.39 2.59 0.52
CA SER A 99 7.61 3.37 0.68
C SER A 99 8.16 3.88 -0.65
N GLY A 100 8.88 5.00 -0.61
CA GLY A 100 9.50 5.59 -1.79
C GLY A 100 10.71 6.44 -1.43
N ALA A 101 11.84 5.83 -1.09
CA ALA A 101 13.09 6.58 -0.91
C ALA A 101 13.61 7.16 -2.23
N ALA A 102 14.42 8.22 -2.16
CA ALA A 102 15.03 8.83 -3.35
C ALA A 102 15.93 7.84 -4.09
N GLN A 103 16.58 6.94 -3.38
CA GLN A 103 17.32 5.81 -3.95
C GLN A 103 16.54 4.50 -3.74
N SER A 104 16.45 3.67 -4.79
CA SER A 104 15.73 2.40 -4.70
C SER A 104 16.43 1.44 -3.74
N MET A 105 15.67 0.86 -2.82
CA MET A 105 16.12 -0.16 -1.86
C MET A 105 15.15 -1.35 -1.92
N PRO A 106 15.27 -2.23 -2.93
CA PRO A 106 14.33 -3.32 -3.16
C PRO A 106 14.25 -4.27 -1.96
N GLY A 107 13.03 -4.57 -1.51
CA GLY A 107 12.77 -5.49 -0.39
C GLY A 107 13.12 -4.95 1.01
N MET A 108 13.64 -3.71 1.11
CA MET A 108 14.09 -3.17 2.40
C MET A 108 13.01 -2.46 3.19
N MET A 109 11.96 -1.99 2.53
CA MET A 109 10.89 -1.22 3.17
C MET A 109 9.52 -1.80 2.81
N ASP A 110 8.56 -1.53 3.65
CA ASP A 110 7.28 -2.21 3.67
C ASP A 110 6.25 -1.63 2.71
N THR A 111 5.21 -2.44 2.43
CA THR A 111 4.08 -2.12 1.57
C THR A 111 2.81 -2.68 2.20
N VAL A 112 1.74 -1.90 2.18
CA VAL A 112 0.40 -2.35 2.56
C VAL A 112 -0.52 -2.21 1.35
N LEU A 113 -1.17 -3.29 0.93
CA LEU A 113 -2.11 -3.33 -0.20
C LEU A 113 -3.54 -3.50 0.30
N ASN A 114 -4.51 -3.14 -0.53
CA ASN A 114 -5.95 -3.28 -0.26
C ASN A 114 -6.43 -2.51 0.98
N LEU A 115 -5.73 -1.46 1.38
CA LEU A 115 -6.12 -0.61 2.49
C LEU A 115 -7.47 0.06 2.21
N GLY A 116 -8.35 0.08 3.19
CA GLY A 116 -9.74 0.46 3.06
C GLY A 116 -10.69 -0.75 3.11
N MET A 117 -10.16 -1.98 2.97
CA MET A 117 -10.96 -3.18 3.17
C MET A 117 -11.36 -3.31 4.64
N ASN A 118 -12.64 -3.55 4.89
CA ASN A 118 -13.23 -3.76 6.21
C ASN A 118 -14.52 -4.57 6.07
N ASP A 119 -15.20 -4.90 7.18
CA ASP A 119 -16.41 -5.74 7.19
C ASP A 119 -17.59 -5.12 6.42
N LYS A 120 -17.58 -3.81 6.19
CA LYS A 120 -18.61 -3.13 5.41
C LYS A 120 -18.24 -3.02 3.94
N SER A 121 -16.98 -2.73 3.66
CA SER A 121 -16.50 -2.49 2.29
C SER A 121 -16.35 -3.78 1.47
N ILE A 122 -16.14 -4.93 2.13
CA ILE A 122 -16.00 -6.21 1.43
C ILE A 122 -17.21 -6.53 0.55
N GLN A 123 -18.42 -6.34 1.05
CA GLN A 123 -19.63 -6.60 0.26
C GLN A 123 -19.73 -5.67 -0.94
N GLY A 124 -19.47 -4.37 -0.74
CA GLY A 124 -19.48 -3.40 -1.83
C GLY A 124 -18.40 -3.65 -2.89
N PHE A 125 -17.26 -4.23 -2.49
CA PHE A 125 -16.23 -4.66 -3.44
C PHE A 125 -16.69 -5.89 -4.25
N ILE A 126 -17.31 -6.87 -3.59
CA ILE A 126 -17.88 -8.06 -4.24
C ILE A 126 -18.98 -7.67 -5.22
N ASP A 127 -19.88 -6.76 -4.83
CA ASP A 127 -20.99 -6.31 -5.67
C ASP A 127 -20.48 -5.65 -6.97
N VAL A 128 -19.37 -4.91 -6.90
CA VAL A 128 -18.77 -4.24 -8.08
C VAL A 128 -18.00 -5.19 -8.97
N THR A 129 -17.27 -6.14 -8.38
CA THR A 129 -16.41 -7.06 -9.12
C THR A 129 -17.12 -8.30 -9.61
N GLY A 130 -18.27 -8.65 -9.01
CA GLY A 130 -18.95 -9.93 -9.25
C GLY A 130 -18.15 -11.15 -8.77
N ASN A 131 -17.05 -10.95 -8.04
CA ASN A 131 -16.11 -12.00 -7.68
C ASN A 131 -15.88 -12.05 -6.16
N ALA A 132 -16.72 -12.82 -5.48
CA ALA A 132 -16.65 -12.98 -4.02
C ALA A 132 -15.31 -13.58 -3.57
N ARG A 133 -14.78 -14.54 -4.34
CA ARG A 133 -13.50 -15.16 -4.02
C ARG A 133 -12.35 -14.14 -4.04
N ALA A 134 -12.26 -13.32 -5.09
CA ALA A 134 -11.25 -12.26 -5.16
C ALA A 134 -11.39 -11.25 -4.02
N GLY A 135 -12.64 -10.89 -3.64
CA GLY A 135 -12.91 -9.99 -2.53
C GLY A 135 -12.37 -10.52 -1.21
N TRP A 136 -12.71 -11.75 -0.84
CA TRP A 136 -12.25 -12.36 0.40
C TRP A 136 -10.74 -12.63 0.41
N ASP A 137 -10.13 -12.97 -0.74
CA ASP A 137 -8.68 -13.09 -0.87
C ASP A 137 -7.97 -11.73 -0.68
N CYS A 138 -8.52 -10.65 -1.23
CA CYS A 138 -8.00 -9.30 -0.98
C CYS A 138 -8.07 -8.91 0.49
N TYR A 139 -9.18 -9.26 1.18
CA TYR A 139 -9.35 -8.92 2.59
C TYR A 139 -8.40 -9.72 3.49
N ARG A 140 -8.26 -11.04 3.27
CA ARG A 140 -7.32 -11.84 4.06
C ARG A 140 -5.88 -11.35 3.89
N ARG A 141 -5.46 -11.02 2.64
CA ARG A 141 -4.13 -10.46 2.36
C ARG A 141 -3.90 -9.10 3.01
N PHE A 142 -4.95 -8.29 3.08
CA PHE A 142 -4.85 -7.02 3.77
C PHE A 142 -4.63 -7.21 5.28
N ILE A 143 -5.37 -8.11 5.93
CA ILE A 143 -5.21 -8.40 7.36
C ILE A 143 -3.81 -8.96 7.63
N ASP A 144 -3.32 -9.87 6.81
CA ASP A 144 -1.97 -10.44 6.90
C ASP A 144 -0.90 -9.34 6.80
N MET A 145 -0.88 -8.58 5.71
CA MET A 145 0.09 -7.51 5.52
C MET A 145 -0.01 -6.42 6.59
N PHE A 146 -1.21 -6.03 6.98
CA PHE A 146 -1.41 -5.03 8.03
C PHE A 146 -0.94 -5.56 9.39
N GLY A 147 -1.25 -6.81 9.68
CA GLY A 147 -0.81 -7.47 10.90
C GLY A 147 0.71 -7.56 11.00
N ASP A 148 1.36 -8.08 9.97
CA ASP A 148 2.81 -8.28 9.92
C ASP A 148 3.57 -6.95 9.87
N VAL A 149 3.24 -6.10 8.90
CA VAL A 149 3.98 -4.87 8.60
C VAL A 149 3.69 -3.75 9.60
N VAL A 150 2.43 -3.57 9.98
CA VAL A 150 2.00 -2.41 10.79
C VAL A 150 2.05 -2.72 12.27
N MET A 151 1.60 -3.88 12.67
CA MET A 151 1.46 -4.25 14.09
C MET A 151 2.56 -5.19 14.59
N GLY A 152 3.19 -5.96 13.71
CA GLY A 152 4.28 -6.88 14.05
C GLY A 152 5.37 -6.22 14.89
N PRO A 153 5.92 -5.06 14.51
CA PRO A 153 6.99 -4.39 15.26
C PRO A 153 6.64 -4.00 16.70
N THR A 154 5.34 -3.85 17.02
CA THR A 154 4.85 -3.37 18.34
C THR A 154 4.04 -4.42 19.09
N SER A 155 3.95 -5.64 18.58
CA SER A 155 3.16 -6.73 19.17
C SER A 155 3.89 -8.07 19.13
N THR A 156 3.21 -9.14 19.53
CA THR A 156 3.70 -10.54 19.36
C THR A 156 3.20 -11.18 18.08
N LEU A 157 2.63 -10.40 17.17
CA LEU A 157 2.11 -10.88 15.90
C LEU A 157 3.26 -11.04 14.90
N GLU A 158 3.35 -12.21 14.30
CA GLU A 158 4.34 -12.53 13.28
C GLU A 158 3.64 -13.18 12.08
N HIS A 159 4.21 -13.03 10.91
CA HIS A 159 3.67 -13.55 9.65
C HIS A 159 3.34 -15.06 9.71
N HIS A 160 4.17 -15.86 10.40
CA HIS A 160 3.97 -17.30 10.50
C HIS A 160 2.60 -17.69 11.13
N HIS A 161 2.03 -16.87 12.02
CA HIS A 161 0.71 -17.14 12.61
C HIS A 161 -0.40 -17.18 11.55
N PHE A 162 -0.30 -16.31 10.54
CA PHE A 162 -1.24 -16.28 9.42
C PHE A 162 -0.99 -17.43 8.44
N GLU A 163 0.28 -17.77 8.18
CA GLU A 163 0.65 -18.92 7.34
C GLU A 163 0.16 -20.26 7.93
N GLU A 164 0.25 -20.44 9.26
CA GLU A 164 -0.27 -21.61 9.95
C GLU A 164 -1.78 -21.74 9.79
N ALA A 165 -2.52 -20.63 9.93
CA ALA A 165 -3.97 -20.63 9.74
C ALA A 165 -4.35 -20.93 8.28
N LEU A 166 -3.66 -20.35 7.30
CA LEU A 166 -3.85 -20.65 5.87
C LEU A 166 -3.56 -22.12 5.56
N THR A 167 -2.48 -22.67 6.12
CA THR A 167 -2.12 -24.07 5.97
C THR A 167 -3.19 -24.99 6.58
N SER A 168 -3.72 -24.62 7.75
CA SER A 168 -4.78 -25.39 8.44
C SER A 168 -6.08 -25.41 7.64
N ILE A 169 -6.49 -24.28 7.07
CA ILE A 169 -7.66 -24.18 6.19
C ILE A 169 -7.47 -25.04 4.92
N LYS A 170 -6.31 -24.94 4.27
CA LYS A 170 -6.01 -25.77 3.08
C LYS A 170 -6.08 -27.26 3.42
N LYS A 171 -5.52 -27.68 4.55
CA LYS A 171 -5.60 -29.07 5.01
C LYS A 171 -7.04 -29.51 5.29
N LYS A 172 -7.84 -28.67 5.98
CA LYS A 172 -9.24 -28.93 6.29
C LYS A 172 -10.06 -29.22 5.04
N TYR A 173 -9.85 -28.42 3.99
CA TYR A 173 -10.61 -28.50 2.74
C TYR A 173 -9.91 -29.26 1.61
N LYS A 174 -8.75 -29.86 1.88
CA LYS A 174 -7.93 -30.61 0.91
C LYS A 174 -7.52 -29.78 -0.31
N ALA A 175 -7.39 -28.45 -0.14
CA ALA A 175 -6.88 -27.52 -1.13
C ALA A 175 -5.36 -27.66 -1.28
N LYS A 176 -4.85 -27.68 -2.51
CA LYS A 176 -3.39 -27.75 -2.78
C LYS A 176 -2.78 -26.36 -2.87
N GLN A 177 -3.50 -25.43 -3.47
CA GLN A 177 -3.07 -24.04 -3.66
C GLN A 177 -4.08 -23.07 -3.02
N ASP A 178 -3.67 -21.84 -2.80
CA ASP A 178 -4.55 -20.78 -2.28
C ASP A 178 -5.72 -20.51 -3.25
N THR A 179 -5.48 -20.72 -4.54
CA THR A 179 -6.48 -20.57 -5.62
C THR A 179 -7.58 -21.62 -5.57
N ASP A 180 -7.38 -22.75 -4.91
CA ASP A 180 -8.38 -23.81 -4.76
C ASP A 180 -9.44 -23.48 -3.68
N LEU A 181 -9.17 -22.48 -2.81
CA LEU A 181 -10.08 -22.07 -1.77
C LEU A 181 -11.28 -21.30 -2.35
N THR A 182 -12.49 -21.68 -1.90
CA THR A 182 -13.73 -20.98 -2.29
C THR A 182 -13.89 -19.65 -1.52
N ALA A 183 -14.89 -18.86 -1.90
CA ALA A 183 -15.21 -17.59 -1.22
C ALA A 183 -15.56 -17.83 0.26
N GLU A 184 -16.37 -18.83 0.55
CA GLU A 184 -16.81 -19.18 1.91
C GLU A 184 -15.64 -19.64 2.80
N GLN A 185 -14.70 -20.39 2.21
CA GLN A 185 -13.49 -20.85 2.91
C GLN A 185 -12.51 -19.69 3.19
N LEU A 186 -12.43 -18.72 2.28
CA LEU A 186 -11.65 -17.51 2.51
C LEU A 186 -12.32 -16.57 3.52
N GLU A 187 -13.66 -16.51 3.56
CA GLU A 187 -14.40 -15.80 4.60
C GLU A 187 -14.14 -16.40 5.99
N GLU A 188 -14.16 -17.73 6.10
CA GLU A 188 -13.78 -18.44 7.35
C GLU A 188 -12.35 -18.06 7.75
N LEU A 189 -11.41 -18.08 6.81
CA LEU A 189 -10.00 -17.73 7.05
C LEU A 189 -9.83 -16.27 7.51
N VAL A 190 -10.61 -15.34 6.95
CA VAL A 190 -10.64 -13.93 7.42
C VAL A 190 -11.10 -13.86 8.87
N GLY A 191 -12.09 -14.66 9.25
CA GLY A 191 -12.54 -14.77 10.64
C GLY A 191 -11.42 -15.25 11.58
N ASP A 192 -10.66 -16.25 11.15
CA ASP A 192 -9.54 -16.78 11.93
C ASP A 192 -8.36 -15.78 12.00
N TYR A 193 -8.07 -15.09 10.92
CA TYR A 193 -7.05 -14.01 10.88
C TYR A 193 -7.37 -12.88 11.86
N LYS A 194 -8.64 -12.47 11.98
CA LYS A 194 -9.07 -11.48 12.99
C LYS A 194 -8.90 -11.98 14.42
N LYS A 195 -9.18 -13.26 14.69
CA LYS A 195 -8.94 -13.85 16.01
C LYS A 195 -7.45 -13.87 16.35
N ILE A 196 -6.60 -14.24 15.39
CA ILE A 196 -5.14 -14.22 15.52
C ILE A 196 -4.68 -12.79 15.80
N TYR A 197 -5.12 -11.82 14.99
CA TYR A 197 -4.80 -10.41 15.19
C TYR A 197 -5.17 -9.96 16.62
N LYS A 198 -6.40 -10.19 17.05
CA LYS A 198 -6.87 -9.84 18.40
C LYS A 198 -6.06 -10.51 19.50
N LYS A 199 -5.70 -11.78 19.33
CA LYS A 199 -4.89 -12.54 20.31
C LYS A 199 -3.52 -11.91 20.53
N HIS A 200 -2.85 -11.46 19.47
CA HIS A 200 -1.46 -11.00 19.50
C HIS A 200 -1.33 -9.48 19.67
N VAL A 201 -2.20 -8.70 19.04
CA VAL A 201 -2.21 -7.23 19.12
C VAL A 201 -2.96 -6.72 20.36
N LYS A 202 -3.87 -7.55 20.94
CA LYS A 202 -4.74 -7.22 22.09
C LYS A 202 -5.80 -6.15 21.78
N ASP A 203 -6.05 -5.89 20.49
CA ASP A 203 -7.11 -5.00 20.00
C ASP A 203 -7.81 -5.67 18.81
N ASP A 204 -8.99 -5.19 18.46
CA ASP A 204 -9.70 -5.66 17.27
C ASP A 204 -9.04 -5.10 15.99
N PHE A 205 -9.13 -5.85 14.88
CA PHE A 205 -8.66 -5.37 13.58
C PHE A 205 -9.39 -4.06 13.21
N PRO A 206 -8.66 -2.97 12.90
CA PRO A 206 -9.25 -1.64 12.74
C PRO A 206 -10.21 -1.60 11.54
N GLN A 207 -11.46 -1.22 11.82
CA GLN A 207 -12.52 -1.09 10.81
C GLN A 207 -12.62 0.35 10.25
N ASP A 208 -11.99 1.33 10.90
CA ASP A 208 -11.90 2.71 10.42
C ASP A 208 -10.78 2.83 9.37
N PRO A 209 -11.11 3.14 8.10
CA PRO A 209 -10.12 3.26 7.04
C PRO A 209 -9.11 4.39 7.25
N MET A 210 -9.49 5.45 7.98
CA MET A 210 -8.55 6.52 8.30
C MET A 210 -7.53 6.08 9.35
N LYS A 211 -7.94 5.29 10.34
CA LYS A 211 -7.04 4.67 11.31
C LYS A 211 -6.09 3.68 10.64
N GLN A 212 -6.60 2.89 9.68
CA GLN A 212 -5.77 2.00 8.85
C GLN A 212 -4.71 2.79 8.08
N LEU A 213 -5.10 3.91 7.46
CA LEU A 213 -4.19 4.75 6.66
C LEU A 213 -3.11 5.40 7.54
N GLU A 214 -3.49 5.97 8.67
CA GLU A 214 -2.56 6.59 9.61
C GLU A 214 -1.52 5.60 10.13
N TYR A 215 -1.95 4.42 10.57
CA TYR A 215 -1.05 3.37 11.04
C TYR A 215 -0.12 2.87 9.93
N SER A 216 -0.61 2.74 8.69
CA SER A 216 0.22 2.32 7.57
C SER A 216 1.26 3.38 7.17
N ILE A 217 0.93 4.68 7.26
CA ILE A 217 1.90 5.75 7.02
C ILE A 217 3.01 5.70 8.09
N ASN A 218 2.64 5.53 9.36
CA ASN A 218 3.59 5.42 10.46
C ASN A 218 4.52 4.21 10.25
N ALA A 219 3.95 3.04 9.95
CA ALA A 219 4.74 1.82 9.70
C ALA A 219 5.74 2.00 8.54
N VAL A 220 5.36 2.69 7.47
CA VAL A 220 6.29 3.00 6.38
C VAL A 220 7.40 3.95 6.85
N PHE A 221 7.12 4.94 7.68
CA PHE A 221 8.17 5.78 8.26
C PHE A 221 9.09 4.97 9.17
N ASP A 222 8.53 4.15 10.06
CA ASP A 222 9.30 3.29 10.97
C ASP A 222 10.19 2.30 10.20
N SER A 223 9.73 1.82 9.03
CA SER A 223 10.49 0.90 8.20
C SER A 223 11.82 1.48 7.69
N TRP A 224 11.98 2.81 7.71
CA TRP A 224 13.23 3.49 7.37
C TRP A 224 14.37 3.14 8.33
N GLN A 225 14.08 2.90 9.61
CA GLN A 225 15.04 2.60 10.65
C GLN A 225 15.16 1.12 10.98
N THR A 226 14.47 0.24 10.27
CA THR A 226 14.65 -1.20 10.47
C THR A 226 16.11 -1.60 10.24
N GLU A 227 16.57 -2.61 10.97
CA GLU A 227 17.93 -3.10 10.88
C GLU A 227 18.33 -3.46 9.44
N ARG A 228 17.42 -4.11 8.68
CA ARG A 228 17.60 -4.44 7.27
C ARG A 228 17.81 -3.21 6.40
N ALA A 229 17.00 -2.16 6.60
CA ALA A 229 17.09 -0.93 5.81
C ALA A 229 18.36 -0.13 6.14
N VAL A 230 18.75 -0.06 7.41
CA VAL A 230 19.99 0.58 7.85
C VAL A 230 21.20 -0.15 7.31
N LYS A 231 21.28 -1.49 7.47
CA LYS A 231 22.38 -2.30 6.93
C LYS A 231 22.51 -2.18 5.41
N TYR A 232 21.38 -2.18 4.69
CA TYR A 232 21.37 -2.00 3.23
C TYR A 232 21.98 -0.66 2.84
N ARG A 233 21.60 0.45 3.51
CA ARG A 233 22.17 1.77 3.24
C ARG A 233 23.67 1.83 3.48
N ILE A 234 24.15 1.23 4.57
CA ILE A 234 25.58 1.19 4.88
C ILE A 234 26.35 0.39 3.83
N LEU A 235 25.90 -0.82 3.51
CA LEU A 235 26.56 -1.70 2.53
C LEU A 235 26.61 -1.10 1.13
N ASN A 236 25.56 -0.39 0.72
CA ASN A 236 25.46 0.24 -0.59
C ASN A 236 25.96 1.71 -0.61
N LYS A 237 26.58 2.18 0.49
CA LYS A 237 27.10 3.56 0.63
C LYS A 237 26.06 4.63 0.32
N ILE A 238 24.80 4.37 0.66
CA ILE A 238 23.70 5.30 0.46
C ILE A 238 23.73 6.32 1.61
N THR A 239 24.08 7.55 1.31
CA THR A 239 24.21 8.66 2.28
C THR A 239 23.40 9.87 1.86
N GLY A 240 23.18 10.82 2.78
CA GLY A 240 22.52 12.10 2.50
C GLY A 240 20.99 12.04 2.40
N LEU A 241 20.37 10.86 2.55
CA LEU A 241 18.92 10.74 2.54
C LEU A 241 18.33 11.05 3.93
N ILE A 242 17.29 11.87 3.96
CA ILE A 242 16.64 12.32 5.20
C ILE A 242 15.51 11.40 5.68
N GLY A 243 15.04 10.47 4.82
CA GLY A 243 13.94 9.58 5.11
C GLY A 243 13.36 8.92 3.88
N THR A 244 12.24 8.25 4.04
CA THR A 244 11.42 7.72 2.95
C THR A 244 10.17 8.57 2.73
N ALA A 245 9.73 8.68 1.48
CA ALA A 245 8.38 9.14 1.18
C ALA A 245 7.37 8.00 1.32
N VAL A 246 6.09 8.35 1.47
CA VAL A 246 4.98 7.39 1.48
C VAL A 246 4.07 7.67 0.29
N ASN A 247 3.89 6.70 -0.59
CA ASN A 247 3.00 6.80 -1.73
C ASN A 247 1.68 6.09 -1.42
N VAL A 248 0.59 6.85 -1.35
CA VAL A 248 -0.79 6.36 -1.24
C VAL A 248 -1.40 6.41 -2.63
N GLN A 249 -1.77 5.27 -3.19
CA GLN A 249 -2.20 5.16 -4.58
C GLN A 249 -3.45 4.29 -4.71
N THR A 250 -4.39 4.71 -5.55
CA THR A 250 -5.56 3.90 -5.93
C THR A 250 -5.13 2.52 -6.41
N MET A 251 -5.78 1.48 -5.86
CA MET A 251 -5.58 0.11 -6.31
C MET A 251 -6.27 -0.12 -7.66
N VAL A 252 -5.56 -0.84 -8.54
CA VAL A 252 -6.10 -1.43 -9.75
C VAL A 252 -5.90 -2.95 -9.67
N PHE A 253 -6.83 -3.71 -10.20
CA PHE A 253 -6.87 -5.15 -10.01
C PHE A 253 -6.79 -5.88 -11.35
N GLY A 254 -5.80 -6.75 -11.48
CA GLY A 254 -5.64 -7.62 -12.65
C GLY A 254 -6.21 -9.03 -12.44
N ASN A 255 -7.05 -9.21 -11.41
CA ASN A 255 -7.61 -10.51 -11.00
C ASN A 255 -9.11 -10.45 -10.68
N MET A 256 -9.84 -9.47 -11.22
CA MET A 256 -11.28 -9.36 -11.02
C MET A 256 -12.07 -10.34 -11.87
N GLY A 257 -11.57 -10.71 -13.04
CA GLY A 257 -12.20 -11.63 -13.98
C GLY A 257 -11.22 -12.09 -15.06
N ASP A 258 -11.70 -12.89 -16.00
CA ASP A 258 -10.89 -13.49 -17.07
C ASP A 258 -10.47 -12.46 -18.15
N ASP A 259 -11.07 -11.29 -18.15
CA ASP A 259 -10.75 -10.13 -19.01
C ASP A 259 -9.75 -9.16 -18.39
N CYS A 260 -9.22 -9.49 -17.19
CA CYS A 260 -8.26 -8.69 -16.46
C CYS A 260 -6.88 -9.35 -16.48
N ALA A 261 -5.82 -8.52 -16.54
CA ALA A 261 -4.45 -9.00 -16.47
C ALA A 261 -3.54 -8.01 -15.73
N THR A 262 -2.45 -8.55 -15.21
CA THR A 262 -1.32 -7.76 -14.67
C THR A 262 -0.04 -8.29 -15.29
N GLY A 263 0.83 -7.39 -15.72
CA GLY A 263 2.10 -7.76 -16.32
C GLY A 263 3.20 -6.73 -16.04
N VAL A 264 4.42 -7.09 -16.41
CA VAL A 264 5.58 -6.21 -16.38
C VAL A 264 6.10 -6.09 -17.82
N ALA A 265 6.26 -4.85 -18.29
CA ALA A 265 6.78 -4.58 -19.62
C ALA A 265 8.08 -3.77 -19.53
N PHE A 266 9.00 -4.09 -20.39
CA PHE A 266 10.27 -3.39 -20.59
C PHE A 266 10.30 -2.74 -21.95
N THR A 267 10.86 -1.55 -22.05
CA THR A 267 11.03 -0.83 -23.32
C THR A 267 12.23 -1.36 -24.15
N ARG A 268 13.05 -2.21 -23.54
CA ARG A 268 14.22 -2.83 -24.14
C ARG A 268 14.34 -4.28 -23.71
N ASP A 269 14.92 -5.11 -24.55
CA ASP A 269 15.39 -6.45 -24.19
C ASP A 269 16.48 -6.34 -23.11
N GLY A 270 16.24 -6.96 -21.95
CA GLY A 270 17.18 -6.93 -20.82
C GLY A 270 18.47 -7.70 -21.06
N SER A 271 18.51 -8.59 -22.06
CA SER A 271 19.67 -9.43 -22.37
C SER A 271 20.52 -8.82 -23.48
N THR A 272 19.92 -8.22 -24.50
CA THR A 272 20.62 -7.70 -25.70
C THR A 272 20.74 -6.19 -25.74
N GLY A 273 19.88 -5.46 -24.98
CA GLY A 273 19.81 -4.00 -25.02
C GLY A 273 19.04 -3.44 -26.22
N GLU A 274 18.51 -4.30 -27.11
CA GLU A 274 17.72 -3.86 -28.26
C GLU A 274 16.49 -3.05 -27.83
N ALA A 275 16.15 -2.02 -28.60
CA ALA A 275 14.95 -1.20 -28.42
C ALA A 275 13.69 -1.96 -28.88
N LYS A 276 13.42 -3.10 -28.24
CA LYS A 276 12.28 -3.98 -28.49
C LYS A 276 11.48 -4.15 -27.21
N PRO A 277 10.19 -3.81 -27.20
CA PRO A 277 9.33 -4.06 -26.05
C PRO A 277 9.29 -5.56 -25.72
N MET A 278 9.42 -5.89 -24.43
CA MET A 278 9.33 -7.25 -23.89
C MET A 278 8.45 -7.24 -22.63
N GLY A 279 7.78 -8.38 -22.36
CA GLY A 279 6.95 -8.55 -21.18
C GLY A 279 6.57 -10.00 -20.94
#